data_4b438a752c06bba3406bfd20a4d78b92
#
_entry.id   4b438a752c06bba3406bfd20a4d78b92
#
_cell.length_a   1.000
_cell.length_b   1.000
_cell.length_c   1.000
_cell.angle_alpha   90.00
_cell.angle_beta   90.00
_cell.angle_gamma   90.00
#
_symmetry.space_group_name_H-M   'P 1'
#
loop_
_entity.id
_entity.type
_entity.pdbx_description
1 polymer ?
#
loop_
_entity_poly.entity_id
_entity_poly.type
_entity_poly.pdbx_seq_one_letter_code
_entity_poly.pdbx_strand_id
1 'polypeptide(L)'
;MFSIFGVPVDAAYHLVSGFTGILAPVLGGAAAVAAIIAVTMAVRIVLMPLSLRAFRAQAAAARLAPQLLALRQRYARQPERLQSEMSALYRQEGTTMFASIKPLLFQWPFLSVMYLLFRSPLIAGKPNTLLTHNLLGVTLGSHWLSGAGPASIQGGVFLGLFALLAGLCWLSGRLGQLMAAPAAGNPKTPKTPGTGVLVKALPYLTVVIAVFTPLAAGIYLLTSMGWSLAERRFFFRRPAWSRRDQGAQQPDRR
;
A
#
# COMPACT_ATOMS: atom_id res chain seq x y z
N MET A 1 16.52 0.43 -21.86
CA MET A 1 16.55 0.12 -20.42
C MET A 1 15.23 -0.42 -19.87
N PHE A 2 14.27 -0.83 -20.72
CA PHE A 2 12.88 -1.21 -20.35
C PHE A 2 12.58 -2.71 -20.52
N SER A 3 13.58 -3.58 -20.74
CA SER A 3 13.33 -4.99 -21.09
C SER A 3 12.80 -5.84 -19.92
N ILE A 4 13.09 -5.48 -18.66
CA ILE A 4 12.68 -6.29 -17.50
C ILE A 4 11.18 -6.13 -17.22
N PHE A 5 10.60 -4.94 -17.44
CA PHE A 5 9.18 -4.67 -17.22
C PHE A 5 8.33 -4.80 -18.48
N GLY A 6 8.93 -5.02 -19.66
CA GLY A 6 8.19 -5.10 -20.92
C GLY A 6 7.15 -6.23 -20.92
N VAL A 7 7.55 -7.44 -20.57
CA VAL A 7 6.66 -8.60 -20.51
C VAL A 7 5.54 -8.43 -19.44
N PRO A 8 5.83 -8.02 -18.19
CA PRO A 8 4.80 -7.74 -17.22
C PRO A 8 3.81 -6.64 -17.63
N VAL A 9 4.28 -5.57 -18.28
CA VAL A 9 3.42 -4.48 -18.75
C VAL A 9 2.50 -4.94 -19.88
N ASP A 10 3.03 -5.71 -20.83
CA ASP A 10 2.27 -6.28 -21.93
C ASP A 10 1.18 -7.26 -21.41
N ALA A 11 1.54 -8.14 -20.50
CA ALA A 11 0.59 -9.04 -19.84
C ALA A 11 -0.51 -8.26 -19.10
N ALA A 12 -0.16 -7.22 -18.35
CA ALA A 12 -1.11 -6.36 -17.67
C ALA A 12 -2.03 -5.64 -18.67
N TYR A 13 -1.50 -5.17 -19.79
CA TYR A 13 -2.28 -4.56 -20.86
C TYR A 13 -3.33 -5.53 -21.43
N HIS A 14 -2.92 -6.74 -21.78
CA HIS A 14 -3.82 -7.76 -22.32
C HIS A 14 -4.90 -8.16 -21.31
N LEU A 15 -4.56 -8.26 -20.04
CA LEU A 15 -5.55 -8.53 -18.98
C LEU A 15 -6.57 -7.41 -18.88
N VAL A 16 -6.13 -6.15 -18.72
CA VAL A 16 -7.05 -5.01 -18.57
C VAL A 16 -7.88 -4.81 -19.84
N SER A 17 -7.28 -4.88 -21.03
CA SER A 17 -7.99 -4.71 -22.30
C SER A 17 -9.00 -5.85 -22.55
N GLY A 18 -8.65 -7.10 -22.23
CA GLY A 18 -9.56 -8.24 -22.32
C GLY A 18 -10.77 -8.07 -21.41
N PHE A 19 -10.56 -7.69 -20.14
CA PHE A 19 -11.67 -7.38 -19.22
C PHE A 19 -12.50 -6.19 -19.69
N THR A 20 -11.85 -5.16 -20.25
CA THR A 20 -12.57 -4.01 -20.83
C THR A 20 -13.50 -4.46 -21.96
N GLY A 21 -13.03 -5.33 -22.85
CA GLY A 21 -13.86 -5.87 -23.95
C GLY A 21 -15.07 -6.67 -23.45
N ILE A 22 -14.89 -7.47 -22.40
CA ILE A 22 -15.98 -8.24 -21.78
C ILE A 22 -17.00 -7.33 -21.10
N LEU A 23 -16.54 -6.25 -20.46
CA LEU A 23 -17.41 -5.34 -19.70
C LEU A 23 -18.04 -4.24 -20.57
N ALA A 24 -17.48 -3.96 -21.75
CA ALA A 24 -17.94 -2.89 -22.63
C ALA A 24 -19.43 -2.97 -23.00
N PRO A 25 -20.03 -4.16 -23.31
CA PRO A 25 -21.44 -4.26 -23.65
C PRO A 25 -22.38 -3.84 -22.51
N VAL A 26 -21.95 -4.02 -21.25
CA VAL A 26 -22.76 -3.75 -20.05
C VAL A 26 -22.50 -2.35 -19.48
N LEU A 27 -21.23 -1.94 -19.42
CA LEU A 27 -20.80 -0.73 -18.70
C LEU A 27 -20.41 0.43 -19.63
N GLY A 28 -20.39 0.22 -20.94
CA GLY A 28 -20.06 1.27 -21.91
C GLY A 28 -18.76 2.01 -21.56
N GLY A 29 -18.83 3.32 -21.43
CA GLY A 29 -17.65 4.15 -21.10
C GLY A 29 -16.97 3.85 -19.76
N ALA A 30 -17.67 3.25 -18.80
CA ALA A 30 -17.10 2.88 -17.51
C ALA A 30 -16.36 1.52 -17.53
N ALA A 31 -16.40 0.79 -18.64
CA ALA A 31 -15.84 -0.56 -18.75
C ALA A 31 -14.35 -0.63 -18.43
N ALA A 32 -13.56 0.33 -18.92
CA ALA A 32 -12.12 0.37 -18.67
C ALA A 32 -11.81 0.62 -17.19
N VAL A 33 -12.56 1.48 -16.52
CA VAL A 33 -12.41 1.73 -15.07
C VAL A 33 -12.75 0.46 -14.28
N ALA A 34 -13.88 -0.17 -14.61
CA ALA A 34 -14.29 -1.42 -13.98
C ALA A 34 -13.27 -2.54 -14.21
N ALA A 35 -12.67 -2.62 -15.40
CA ALA A 35 -11.59 -3.56 -15.71
C ALA A 35 -10.34 -3.30 -14.85
N ILE A 36 -9.91 -2.05 -14.71
CA ILE A 36 -8.78 -1.67 -13.83
C ILE A 36 -9.05 -2.12 -12.40
N ILE A 37 -10.24 -1.85 -11.89
CA ILE A 37 -10.65 -2.24 -10.53
C ILE A 37 -10.66 -3.78 -10.41
N ALA A 38 -11.30 -4.48 -11.34
CA ALA A 38 -11.43 -5.93 -11.31
C ALA A 38 -10.07 -6.64 -11.38
N VAL A 39 -9.20 -6.24 -12.30
CA VAL A 39 -7.84 -6.80 -12.42
C VAL A 39 -7.02 -6.51 -11.15
N THR A 40 -7.11 -5.27 -10.62
CA THR A 40 -6.42 -4.92 -9.38
C THR A 40 -6.89 -5.80 -8.22
N MET A 41 -8.20 -6.02 -8.08
CA MET A 41 -8.77 -6.89 -7.05
C MET A 41 -8.36 -8.35 -7.24
N ALA A 42 -8.39 -8.86 -8.47
CA ALA A 42 -7.99 -10.24 -8.77
C ALA A 42 -6.52 -10.48 -8.36
N VAL A 43 -5.61 -9.57 -8.75
CA VAL A 43 -4.20 -9.65 -8.34
C VAL A 43 -4.05 -9.58 -6.82
N ARG A 44 -4.82 -8.73 -6.14
CA ARG A 44 -4.81 -8.61 -4.67
C ARG A 44 -5.30 -9.89 -3.99
N ILE A 45 -6.32 -10.56 -4.54
CA ILE A 45 -6.80 -11.84 -4.02
C ILE A 45 -5.70 -12.90 -4.16
N VAL A 46 -5.03 -12.99 -5.31
CA VAL A 46 -3.92 -13.93 -5.52
C VAL A 46 -2.76 -13.65 -4.57
N LEU A 47 -2.46 -12.37 -4.31
CA LEU A 47 -1.40 -11.95 -3.38
C LEU A 47 -1.82 -11.95 -1.90
N MET A 48 -3.07 -12.28 -1.58
CA MET A 48 -3.61 -12.28 -0.22
C MET A 48 -2.78 -13.14 0.78
N PRO A 49 -2.32 -14.38 0.45
CA PRO A 49 -1.49 -15.15 1.37
C PRO A 49 -0.16 -14.47 1.69
N LEU A 50 0.39 -13.71 0.74
CA LEU A 50 1.62 -12.93 0.95
C LEU A 50 1.36 -11.71 1.84
N SER A 51 0.24 -10.99 1.61
CA SER A 51 -0.21 -9.89 2.46
C SER A 51 -0.38 -10.35 3.91
N LEU A 52 -0.98 -11.53 4.13
CA LEU A 52 -1.15 -12.13 5.46
C LEU A 52 0.18 -12.35 6.17
N ARG A 53 1.17 -12.92 5.48
CA ARG A 53 2.52 -13.11 6.04
C ARG A 53 3.17 -11.79 6.42
N ALA A 54 3.00 -10.77 5.56
CA ALA A 54 3.50 -9.42 5.82
C ALA A 54 2.84 -8.76 7.04
N PHE A 55 1.52 -8.90 7.21
CA PHE A 55 0.81 -8.39 8.39
C PHE A 55 1.24 -9.10 9.68
N ARG A 56 1.45 -10.41 9.65
CA ARG A 56 1.97 -11.14 10.82
C ARG A 56 3.37 -10.65 11.21
N ALA A 57 4.25 -10.46 10.24
CA ALA A 57 5.58 -9.91 10.47
C ALA A 57 5.54 -8.48 11.03
N GLN A 58 4.64 -7.63 10.54
CA GLN A 58 4.44 -6.28 11.09
C GLN A 58 3.91 -6.32 12.53
N ALA A 59 2.98 -7.23 12.84
CA ALA A 59 2.45 -7.40 14.19
C ALA A 59 3.54 -7.88 15.16
N ALA A 60 4.39 -8.83 14.75
CA ALA A 60 5.55 -9.28 15.54
C ALA A 60 6.53 -8.11 15.78
N ALA A 61 6.88 -7.34 14.74
CA ALA A 61 7.74 -6.16 14.89
C ALA A 61 7.15 -5.09 15.83
N ALA A 62 5.83 -4.89 15.81
CA ALA A 62 5.15 -3.96 16.71
C ALA A 62 5.23 -4.41 18.19
N ARG A 63 5.16 -5.72 18.46
CA ARG A 63 5.35 -6.26 19.83
C ARG A 63 6.76 -6.05 20.35
N LEU A 64 7.75 -6.11 19.48
CA LEU A 64 9.16 -5.88 19.83
C LEU A 64 9.51 -4.41 20.05
N ALA A 65 8.66 -3.47 19.61
CA ALA A 65 8.93 -2.03 19.68
C ALA A 65 9.38 -1.55 21.09
N PRO A 66 8.73 -1.94 22.23
CA PRO A 66 9.17 -1.51 23.55
C PRO A 66 10.54 -2.06 23.93
N GLN A 67 10.86 -3.34 23.58
CA GLN A 67 12.15 -3.95 23.85
C GLN A 67 13.26 -3.31 23.02
N LEU A 68 12.97 -3.00 21.74
CA LEU A 68 13.90 -2.28 20.86
C LEU A 68 14.23 -0.87 21.38
N LEU A 69 13.25 -0.18 21.96
CA LEU A 69 13.47 1.11 22.60
C LEU A 69 14.38 0.99 23.82
N ALA A 70 14.16 -0.02 24.66
CA ALA A 70 15.02 -0.28 25.82
C ALA A 70 16.47 -0.58 25.41
N LEU A 71 16.65 -1.42 24.36
CA LEU A 71 17.97 -1.71 23.79
C LEU A 71 18.66 -0.45 23.24
N ARG A 72 17.92 0.40 22.51
CA ARG A 72 18.45 1.68 21.99
C ARG A 72 18.90 2.62 23.12
N GLN A 73 18.19 2.67 24.23
CA GLN A 73 18.56 3.47 25.39
C GLN A 73 19.78 2.89 26.09
N ARG A 74 19.83 1.54 26.25
CA ARG A 74 20.92 0.85 26.94
C ARG A 74 22.25 0.92 26.19
N TYR A 75 22.21 0.75 24.88
CA TYR A 75 23.39 0.68 24.01
C TYR A 75 23.57 1.92 23.12
N ALA A 76 23.06 3.09 23.53
CA ALA A 76 23.10 4.32 22.75
C ALA A 76 24.51 4.74 22.29
N ARG A 77 25.54 4.39 23.08
CA ARG A 77 26.96 4.71 22.79
C ARG A 77 27.75 3.54 22.19
N GLN A 78 27.09 2.41 21.91
CA GLN A 78 27.73 1.18 21.42
C GLN A 78 26.95 0.63 20.21
N PRO A 79 27.13 1.23 19.01
CA PRO A 79 26.31 0.90 17.83
C PRO A 79 26.44 -0.56 17.39
N GLU A 80 27.63 -1.15 17.50
CA GLU A 80 27.87 -2.55 17.12
C GLU A 80 27.10 -3.52 18.04
N ARG A 81 27.16 -3.30 19.35
CA ARG A 81 26.41 -4.10 20.32
C ARG A 81 24.91 -3.91 20.15
N LEU A 82 24.46 -2.68 19.91
CA LEU A 82 23.05 -2.42 19.63
C LEU A 82 22.55 -3.22 18.42
N GLN A 83 23.31 -3.24 17.33
CA GLN A 83 22.95 -3.98 16.13
C GLN A 83 22.92 -5.51 16.37
N SER A 84 23.89 -6.03 17.11
CA SER A 84 23.96 -7.45 17.49
C SER A 84 22.76 -7.85 18.35
N GLU A 85 22.46 -7.11 19.42
CA GLU A 85 21.34 -7.38 20.33
C GLU A 85 19.99 -7.24 19.63
N MET A 86 19.82 -6.23 18.77
CA MET A 86 18.63 -6.07 17.96
C MET A 86 18.44 -7.26 17.01
N SER A 87 19.51 -7.72 16.36
CA SER A 87 19.43 -8.87 15.45
C SER A 87 19.13 -10.17 16.20
N ALA A 88 19.67 -10.37 17.39
CA ALA A 88 19.36 -11.50 18.26
C ALA A 88 17.88 -11.50 18.68
N LEU A 89 17.36 -10.34 19.09
CA LEU A 89 15.95 -10.20 19.46
C LEU A 89 15.01 -10.51 18.28
N TYR A 90 15.31 -10.02 17.08
CA TYR A 90 14.53 -10.36 15.89
C TYR A 90 14.56 -11.85 15.53
N ARG A 91 15.71 -12.51 15.70
CA ARG A 91 15.83 -13.96 15.48
C ARG A 91 15.03 -14.77 16.48
N GLN A 92 15.04 -14.39 17.76
CA GLN A 92 14.27 -15.07 18.82
C GLN A 92 12.78 -15.08 18.51
N GLU A 93 12.27 -13.98 17.93
CA GLU A 93 10.86 -13.85 17.53
C GLU A 93 10.58 -14.36 16.10
N GLY A 94 11.52 -15.05 15.48
CA GLY A 94 11.35 -15.60 14.12
C GLY A 94 11.11 -14.58 13.03
N THR A 95 11.52 -13.32 13.26
CA THR A 95 11.34 -12.21 12.33
C THR A 95 12.68 -11.58 11.94
N THR A 96 12.69 -10.60 11.06
CA THR A 96 13.90 -9.91 10.62
C THR A 96 13.71 -8.39 10.71
N MET A 97 14.81 -7.63 10.85
CA MET A 97 14.79 -6.16 10.84
C MET A 97 14.10 -5.60 9.57
N PHE A 98 14.18 -6.32 8.46
CA PHE A 98 13.58 -5.94 7.18
C PHE A 98 12.12 -6.40 7.02
N ALA A 99 11.54 -7.08 8.01
CA ALA A 99 10.17 -7.58 7.92
C ALA A 99 9.13 -6.47 7.69
N SER A 100 9.37 -5.26 8.21
CA SER A 100 8.53 -4.08 7.99
C SER A 100 8.67 -3.46 6.59
N ILE A 101 9.81 -3.67 5.91
CA ILE A 101 10.10 -3.12 4.57
C ILE A 101 9.72 -4.12 3.46
N LYS A 102 9.73 -5.43 3.75
CA LYS A 102 9.37 -6.47 2.78
C LYS A 102 8.06 -6.19 2.02
N PRO A 103 6.95 -5.76 2.66
CA PRO A 103 5.71 -5.49 1.95
C PRO A 103 5.86 -4.35 0.92
N LEU A 104 6.65 -3.33 1.25
CA LEU A 104 6.92 -2.20 0.36
C LEU A 104 7.71 -2.64 -0.87
N LEU A 105 8.74 -3.49 -0.68
CA LEU A 105 9.54 -4.05 -1.79
C LEU A 105 8.68 -4.92 -2.73
N PHE A 106 7.71 -5.67 -2.22
CA PHE A 106 6.79 -6.44 -3.05
C PHE A 106 5.77 -5.59 -3.79
N GLN A 107 5.42 -4.44 -3.26
CA GLN A 107 4.49 -3.52 -3.91
C GLN A 107 5.16 -2.73 -5.06
N TRP A 108 6.48 -2.53 -5.00
CA TRP A 108 7.22 -1.74 -5.98
C TRP A 108 7.11 -2.26 -7.42
N PRO A 109 7.36 -3.56 -7.72
CA PRO A 109 7.25 -4.05 -9.09
C PRO A 109 5.84 -3.89 -9.65
N PHE A 110 4.81 -4.16 -8.84
CA PHE A 110 3.43 -4.03 -9.28
C PHE A 110 3.02 -2.57 -9.54
N LEU A 111 3.42 -1.66 -8.65
CA LEU A 111 3.24 -0.23 -8.86
C LEU A 111 3.96 0.25 -10.12
N SER A 112 5.19 -0.24 -10.36
CA SER A 112 5.98 0.10 -11.54
C SER A 112 5.31 -0.38 -12.83
N VAL A 113 4.79 -1.61 -12.85
CA VAL A 113 4.08 -2.16 -14.02
C VAL A 113 2.83 -1.34 -14.32
N MET A 114 2.01 -1.06 -13.31
CA MET A 114 0.79 -0.25 -13.49
C MET A 114 1.09 1.19 -13.88
N TYR A 115 2.13 1.79 -13.29
CA TYR A 115 2.56 3.13 -13.66
C TYR A 115 3.05 3.19 -15.11
N LEU A 116 3.88 2.24 -15.53
CA LEU A 116 4.36 2.15 -16.91
C LEU A 116 3.21 1.88 -17.88
N LEU A 117 2.28 0.98 -17.54
CA LEU A 117 1.10 0.70 -18.35
C LEU A 117 0.29 1.96 -18.65
N PHE A 118 0.02 2.79 -17.65
CA PHE A 118 -0.83 3.97 -17.82
C PHE A 118 -0.05 5.23 -18.23
N ARG A 119 1.27 5.22 -18.17
CA ARG A 119 2.10 6.31 -18.67
C ARG A 119 2.55 6.13 -20.13
N SER A 120 2.66 4.89 -20.58
CA SER A 120 3.19 4.59 -21.91
C SER A 120 2.11 4.74 -22.98
N PRO A 121 2.28 5.64 -23.96
CA PRO A 121 1.35 5.77 -25.08
C PRO A 121 1.40 4.57 -26.03
N LEU A 122 2.53 3.82 -26.03
CA LEU A 122 2.75 2.63 -26.82
C LEU A 122 3.11 1.45 -25.91
N ILE A 123 2.49 0.30 -26.18
CA ILE A 123 2.79 -0.98 -25.51
C ILE A 123 3.11 -1.99 -26.60
N ALA A 124 4.27 -2.64 -26.54
CA ALA A 124 4.77 -3.54 -27.57
C ALA A 124 4.66 -2.97 -29.00
N GLY A 125 4.90 -1.65 -29.17
CA GLY A 125 4.84 -0.96 -30.46
C GLY A 125 3.42 -0.62 -30.95
N LYS A 126 2.37 -0.96 -30.19
CA LYS A 126 0.95 -0.65 -30.52
C LYS A 126 0.43 0.49 -29.63
N PRO A 127 -0.50 1.32 -30.12
CA PRO A 127 -1.14 2.36 -29.31
C PRO A 127 -1.85 1.77 -28.08
N ASN A 128 -1.65 2.41 -26.94
CA ASN A 128 -2.33 2.04 -25.70
C ASN A 128 -3.77 2.57 -25.70
N THR A 129 -4.70 1.76 -26.19
CA THR A 129 -6.13 2.11 -26.28
C THR A 129 -6.80 2.30 -24.94
N LEU A 130 -6.23 1.77 -23.83
CA LEU A 130 -6.80 1.97 -22.48
C LEU A 130 -6.79 3.44 -22.07
N LEU A 131 -5.83 4.23 -22.56
CA LEU A 131 -5.73 5.66 -22.23
C LEU A 131 -6.79 6.52 -22.91
N THR A 132 -7.41 6.03 -24.00
CA THR A 132 -8.43 6.76 -24.76
C THR A 132 -9.84 6.56 -24.20
N HIS A 133 -10.04 5.58 -23.32
CA HIS A 133 -11.32 5.41 -22.63
C HIS A 133 -11.59 6.56 -21.67
N ASN A 134 -12.88 6.89 -21.51
CA ASN A 134 -13.33 8.04 -20.72
C ASN A 134 -14.05 7.60 -19.44
N LEU A 135 -13.82 8.34 -18.36
CA LEU A 135 -14.60 8.29 -17.15
C LEU A 135 -15.28 9.66 -16.95
N LEU A 136 -16.62 9.71 -17.00
CA LEU A 136 -17.39 10.95 -16.85
C LEU A 136 -16.93 12.07 -17.81
N GLY A 137 -16.55 11.70 -19.05
CA GLY A 137 -16.05 12.66 -20.05
C GLY A 137 -14.56 12.99 -19.92
N VAL A 138 -13.84 12.41 -18.96
CA VAL A 138 -12.40 12.62 -18.75
C VAL A 138 -11.63 11.40 -19.21
N THR A 139 -10.63 11.57 -20.07
CA THR A 139 -9.81 10.46 -20.57
C THR A 139 -8.95 9.87 -19.45
N LEU A 140 -8.82 8.54 -19.43
CA LEU A 140 -8.02 7.83 -18.43
C LEU A 140 -6.52 8.16 -18.48
N GLY A 141 -6.04 8.62 -19.63
CA GLY A 141 -4.69 9.10 -19.82
C GLY A 141 -4.44 10.54 -19.39
N SER A 142 -5.48 11.30 -19.03
CA SER A 142 -5.32 12.70 -18.62
C SER A 142 -4.63 12.83 -17.26
N HIS A 143 -3.96 13.98 -17.08
CA HIS A 143 -3.25 14.33 -15.85
C HIS A 143 -3.86 15.57 -15.23
N TRP A 144 -3.77 15.72 -13.91
CA TRP A 144 -4.19 16.94 -13.23
C TRP A 144 -3.51 18.20 -13.78
N LEU A 145 -2.21 18.09 -14.07
CA LEU A 145 -1.38 19.22 -14.54
C LEU A 145 -1.58 19.55 -16.03
N SER A 146 -2.39 18.81 -16.78
CA SER A 146 -2.58 19.03 -18.23
C SER A 146 -3.56 20.17 -18.57
N GLY A 147 -3.86 21.06 -17.61
CA GLY A 147 -4.42 22.36 -17.90
C GLY A 147 -5.93 22.52 -17.72
N ALA A 148 -6.63 21.52 -17.22
CA ALA A 148 -8.03 21.71 -16.82
C ALA A 148 -8.09 22.34 -15.43
N GLY A 149 -8.55 23.58 -15.37
CA GLY A 149 -8.76 24.29 -14.09
C GLY A 149 -9.70 23.52 -13.14
N PRO A 150 -9.66 23.80 -11.82
CA PRO A 150 -10.45 23.07 -10.82
C PRO A 150 -11.97 23.17 -11.04
N ALA A 151 -12.45 24.17 -11.76
CA ALA A 151 -13.85 24.36 -12.10
C ALA A 151 -14.34 23.55 -13.32
N SER A 152 -13.45 22.82 -13.99
CA SER A 152 -13.82 21.97 -15.13
C SER A 152 -14.30 20.60 -14.66
N ILE A 153 -15.00 19.85 -15.52
CA ILE A 153 -15.42 18.46 -15.26
C ILE A 153 -14.19 17.60 -14.94
N GLN A 154 -13.10 17.78 -15.68
CA GLN A 154 -11.84 17.10 -15.43
C GLN A 154 -11.30 17.43 -14.04
N GLY A 155 -11.28 18.70 -13.66
CA GLY A 155 -10.87 19.14 -12.34
C GLY A 155 -11.71 18.50 -11.23
N GLY A 156 -13.03 18.46 -11.41
CA GLY A 156 -13.96 17.82 -10.47
C GLY A 156 -13.68 16.33 -10.26
N VAL A 157 -13.41 15.59 -11.33
CA VAL A 157 -13.07 14.15 -11.24
C VAL A 157 -11.76 13.92 -10.47
N PHE A 158 -10.72 14.72 -10.75
CA PHE A 158 -9.44 14.61 -10.02
C PHE A 158 -9.58 15.05 -8.55
N LEU A 159 -10.32 16.12 -8.25
CA LEU A 159 -10.57 16.53 -6.87
C LEU A 159 -11.33 15.47 -6.09
N GLY A 160 -12.33 14.82 -6.71
CA GLY A 160 -13.01 13.66 -6.12
C GLY A 160 -12.06 12.52 -5.83
N LEU A 161 -11.16 12.18 -6.77
CA LEU A 161 -10.14 11.16 -6.59
C LEU A 161 -9.20 11.51 -5.43
N PHE A 162 -8.70 12.75 -5.37
CA PHE A 162 -7.81 13.19 -4.29
C PHE A 162 -8.50 13.20 -2.93
N ALA A 163 -9.77 13.61 -2.86
CA ALA A 163 -10.57 13.56 -1.64
C ALA A 163 -10.77 12.13 -1.14
N LEU A 164 -11.06 11.18 -2.04
CA LEU A 164 -11.18 9.76 -1.70
C LEU A 164 -9.84 9.18 -1.22
N LEU A 165 -8.73 9.47 -1.91
CA LEU A 165 -7.40 9.05 -1.48
C LEU A 165 -7.04 9.62 -0.11
N ALA A 166 -7.28 10.92 0.11
CA ALA A 166 -7.03 11.58 1.40
C ALA A 166 -7.88 10.97 2.52
N GLY A 167 -9.15 10.66 2.24
CA GLY A 167 -10.04 9.95 3.16
C GLY A 167 -9.53 8.56 3.54
N LEU A 168 -9.05 7.78 2.56
CA LEU A 168 -8.42 6.49 2.82
C LEU A 168 -7.11 6.61 3.60
N CYS A 169 -6.28 7.62 3.33
CA CYS A 169 -5.07 7.92 4.10
C CYS A 169 -5.40 8.21 5.55
N TRP A 170 -6.38 9.08 5.79
CA TRP A 170 -6.84 9.44 7.12
C TRP A 170 -7.38 8.22 7.88
N LEU A 171 -8.23 7.41 7.23
CA LEU A 171 -8.79 6.20 7.83
C LEU A 171 -7.70 5.17 8.13
N SER A 172 -6.73 5.01 7.24
CA SER A 172 -5.55 4.15 7.43
C SER A 172 -4.70 4.59 8.62
N GLY A 173 -4.50 5.91 8.75
CA GLY A 173 -3.80 6.51 9.89
C GLY A 173 -4.52 6.28 11.21
N ARG A 174 -5.84 6.46 11.24
CA ARG A 174 -6.67 6.17 12.44
C ARG A 174 -6.61 4.71 12.85
N LEU A 175 -6.76 3.78 11.89
CA LEU A 175 -6.62 2.36 12.18
C LEU A 175 -5.23 2.02 12.71
N GLY A 176 -4.17 2.60 12.13
CA GLY A 176 -2.80 2.41 12.62
C GLY A 176 -2.60 2.87 14.07
N GLN A 177 -3.19 4.01 14.44
CA GLN A 177 -3.13 4.52 15.82
C GLN A 177 -3.88 3.62 16.81
N LEU A 178 -5.07 3.15 16.45
CA LEU A 178 -5.84 2.23 17.28
C LEU A 178 -5.10 0.90 17.53
N MET A 179 -4.30 0.46 16.57
CA MET A 179 -3.50 -0.76 16.69
C MET A 179 -2.20 -0.54 17.49
N ALA A 180 -1.65 0.67 17.49
CA ALA A 180 -0.45 1.02 18.24
C ALA A 180 -0.73 1.38 19.71
N ALA A 181 -1.99 1.63 20.09
CA ALA A 181 -2.38 2.10 21.40
C ALA A 181 -1.92 1.22 22.60
N PRO A 182 -1.87 -0.13 22.52
CA PRO A 182 -1.37 -0.96 23.63
C PRO A 182 0.13 -0.82 23.89
N ALA A 183 0.91 -0.46 22.88
CA ALA A 183 2.36 -0.29 22.99
C ALA A 183 2.78 1.12 23.47
N ALA A 184 1.87 2.08 23.44
CA ALA A 184 2.13 3.49 23.78
C ALA A 184 2.03 3.81 25.28
N GLY A 185 1.76 2.81 26.15
CA GLY A 185 1.57 2.98 27.59
C GLY A 185 2.80 3.40 28.41
N ASN A 186 3.91 3.72 27.79
CA ASN A 186 5.10 4.19 28.51
C ASN A 186 5.34 5.69 28.23
N PRO A 187 5.04 6.59 29.20
CA PRO A 187 5.19 8.04 29.01
C PRO A 187 6.65 8.52 28.83
N LYS A 188 7.63 7.62 28.93
CA LYS A 188 9.07 7.92 28.85
C LYS A 188 9.68 7.69 27.45
N THR A 189 8.90 7.48 26.41
CA THR A 189 9.47 7.43 25.05
C THR A 189 9.88 8.86 24.65
N PRO A 190 11.16 9.14 24.38
CA PRO A 190 11.57 10.44 23.86
C PRO A 190 10.86 10.63 22.51
N LYS A 191 9.91 11.55 22.46
CA LYS A 191 9.35 12.02 21.20
C LYS A 191 10.45 12.80 20.50
N THR A 192 11.18 12.16 19.59
CA THR A 192 12.14 12.90 18.76
C THR A 192 11.32 13.96 18.01
N PRO A 193 11.59 15.26 18.21
CA PRO A 193 10.84 16.31 17.54
C PRO A 193 10.96 16.13 16.03
N GLY A 194 9.84 16.09 15.32
CA GLY A 194 9.78 15.92 13.85
C GLY A 194 9.45 14.52 13.34
N THR A 195 9.85 13.42 14.00
CA THR A 195 9.53 12.05 13.51
C THR A 195 8.04 11.74 13.57
N GLY A 196 7.32 12.28 14.54
CA GLY A 196 5.88 12.08 14.68
C GLY A 196 5.06 12.71 13.54
N VAL A 197 5.50 13.87 13.03
CA VAL A 197 4.85 14.55 11.89
C VAL A 197 5.15 13.81 10.60
N LEU A 198 6.42 13.42 10.38
CA LEU A 198 6.84 12.70 9.18
C LEU A 198 6.10 11.36 9.03
N VAL A 199 6.00 10.58 10.11
CA VAL A 199 5.28 9.28 10.09
C VAL A 199 3.79 9.48 9.82
N LYS A 200 3.18 10.56 10.32
CA LYS A 200 1.77 10.89 10.04
C LYS A 200 1.56 11.42 8.62
N ALA A 201 2.55 12.13 8.07
CA ALA A 201 2.48 12.70 6.72
C ALA A 201 2.76 11.65 5.62
N LEU A 202 3.55 10.61 5.92
CA LEU A 202 3.97 9.60 4.95
C LEU A 202 2.81 8.97 4.14
N PRO A 203 1.64 8.61 4.71
CA PRO A 203 0.51 8.10 3.93
C PRO A 203 0.01 9.11 2.88
N TYR A 204 0.06 10.40 3.17
CA TYR A 204 -0.41 11.45 2.26
C TYR A 204 0.52 11.67 1.05
N LEU A 205 1.74 11.12 1.08
CA LEU A 205 2.63 11.08 -0.08
C LEU A 205 1.96 10.40 -1.29
N THR A 206 1.06 9.45 -1.06
CA THR A 206 0.27 8.81 -2.12
C THR A 206 -0.63 9.81 -2.85
N VAL A 207 -1.22 10.78 -2.13
CA VAL A 207 -2.03 11.84 -2.75
C VAL A 207 -1.15 12.75 -3.60
N VAL A 208 0.05 13.11 -3.10
CA VAL A 208 1.03 13.90 -3.85
C VAL A 208 1.45 13.19 -5.14
N ILE A 209 1.73 11.90 -5.07
CA ILE A 209 2.06 11.07 -6.24
C ILE A 209 0.90 11.07 -7.24
N ALA A 210 -0.36 10.98 -6.75
CA ALA A 210 -1.55 10.96 -7.61
C ALA A 210 -1.71 12.24 -8.44
N VAL A 211 -1.21 13.41 -7.98
CA VAL A 211 -1.22 14.67 -8.75
C VAL A 211 -0.40 14.57 -10.04
N PHE A 212 0.68 13.79 -10.02
CA PHE A 212 1.61 13.62 -11.13
C PHE A 212 1.30 12.40 -12.01
N THR A 213 0.31 11.59 -11.63
CA THR A 213 -0.02 10.36 -12.36
C THR A 213 -1.28 10.52 -13.21
N PRO A 214 -1.42 9.73 -14.31
CA PRO A 214 -2.65 9.68 -15.08
C PRO A 214 -3.86 9.22 -14.23
N LEU A 215 -5.07 9.59 -14.64
CA LEU A 215 -6.32 9.25 -13.96
C LEU A 215 -6.43 7.72 -13.72
N ALA A 216 -6.09 6.90 -14.72
CA ALA A 216 -6.08 5.44 -14.61
C ALA A 216 -5.18 4.92 -13.46
N ALA A 217 -3.97 5.48 -13.32
CA ALA A 217 -3.06 5.13 -12.23
C ALA A 217 -3.60 5.60 -10.86
N GLY A 218 -4.28 6.75 -10.83
CA GLY A 218 -4.97 7.23 -9.63
C GLY A 218 -6.09 6.29 -9.16
N ILE A 219 -6.90 5.77 -10.10
CA ILE A 219 -7.95 4.78 -9.82
C ILE A 219 -7.33 3.47 -9.28
N TYR A 220 -6.24 3.03 -9.89
CA TYR A 220 -5.50 1.89 -9.38
C TYR A 220 -5.01 2.11 -7.94
N LEU A 221 -4.40 3.27 -7.64
CA LEU A 221 -3.93 3.61 -6.29
C LEU A 221 -5.10 3.61 -5.29
N LEU A 222 -6.24 4.19 -5.65
CA LEU A 222 -7.44 4.22 -4.83
C LEU A 222 -7.94 2.80 -4.51
N THR A 223 -8.06 1.95 -5.52
CA THR A 223 -8.52 0.56 -5.38
C THR A 223 -7.56 -0.25 -4.52
N SER A 224 -6.25 -0.13 -4.78
CA SER A 224 -5.20 -0.82 -4.08
C SER A 224 -5.13 -0.43 -2.59
N MET A 225 -5.32 0.85 -2.31
CA MET A 225 -5.31 1.38 -0.94
C MET A 225 -6.58 1.00 -0.17
N GLY A 226 -7.74 1.07 -0.84
CA GLY A 226 -9.01 0.61 -0.27
C GLY A 226 -8.98 -0.87 0.09
N TRP A 227 -8.43 -1.71 -0.80
CA TRP A 227 -8.22 -3.13 -0.54
C TRP A 227 -7.32 -3.37 0.68
N SER A 228 -6.17 -2.71 0.73
CA SER A 228 -5.22 -2.85 1.86
C SER A 228 -5.86 -2.45 3.20
N LEU A 229 -6.74 -1.44 3.18
CA LEU A 229 -7.49 -1.02 4.35
C LEU A 229 -8.54 -2.06 4.77
N ALA A 230 -9.26 -2.64 3.80
CA ALA A 230 -10.22 -3.72 4.02
C ALA A 230 -9.53 -4.97 4.61
N GLU A 231 -8.40 -5.39 4.05
CA GLU A 231 -7.57 -6.48 4.58
C GLU A 231 -7.19 -6.23 6.03
N ARG A 232 -6.64 -5.05 6.35
CA ARG A 232 -6.28 -4.70 7.74
C ARG A 232 -7.48 -4.80 8.66
N ARG A 233 -8.62 -4.24 8.30
CA ARG A 233 -9.84 -4.27 9.13
C ARG A 233 -10.36 -5.70 9.33
N PHE A 234 -10.29 -6.54 8.30
CA PHE A 234 -10.76 -7.92 8.35
C PHE A 234 -9.87 -8.79 9.25
N PHE A 235 -8.55 -8.68 9.12
CA PHE A 235 -7.62 -9.53 9.85
C PHE A 235 -7.47 -9.12 11.32
N PHE A 236 -7.58 -7.83 11.63
CA PHE A 236 -7.51 -7.38 13.02
C PHE A 236 -8.81 -7.62 13.82
N ARG A 237 -9.95 -7.86 13.14
CA ARG A 237 -11.20 -8.26 13.81
C ARG A 237 -11.24 -9.72 14.26
N ARG A 238 -10.29 -10.57 13.88
CA ARG A 238 -10.25 -11.98 14.28
C ARG A 238 -9.19 -12.21 15.38
N PRO A 239 -9.58 -12.21 16.68
CA PRO A 239 -8.65 -12.40 17.79
C PRO A 239 -8.17 -13.86 17.98
N ALA A 240 -8.52 -14.77 17.06
CA ALA A 240 -8.27 -16.22 17.23
C ALA A 240 -6.79 -16.64 17.21
N TRP A 241 -5.89 -15.80 16.68
CA TRP A 241 -4.46 -16.11 16.64
C TRP A 241 -3.68 -15.61 17.87
N SER A 242 -4.23 -14.65 18.63
CA SER A 242 -3.57 -14.14 19.84
C SER A 242 -3.66 -15.08 21.04
N ARG A 243 -4.63 -16.00 21.06
CA ARG A 243 -4.83 -16.94 22.17
C ARG A 243 -3.96 -18.18 22.09
N ARG A 244 -3.57 -18.64 20.90
CA ARG A 244 -2.72 -19.85 20.77
C ARG A 244 -1.29 -19.63 21.25
N ASP A 245 -0.76 -18.42 21.09
CA ASP A 245 0.62 -18.11 21.45
C ASP A 245 0.78 -17.79 22.96
N GLN A 246 -0.30 -17.38 23.63
CA GLN A 246 -0.27 -17.14 25.09
C GLN A 246 -0.30 -18.42 25.91
N GLY A 247 -0.88 -19.51 25.38
CA GLY A 247 -0.90 -20.81 26.05
C GLY A 247 0.45 -21.56 25.99
N ALA A 248 1.32 -21.23 25.03
CA ALA A 248 2.60 -21.88 24.86
C ALA A 248 3.76 -21.24 25.66
N GLN A 249 3.53 -20.08 26.28
CA GLN A 249 4.56 -19.34 27.02
C GLN A 249 4.38 -19.36 28.55
N GLN A 250 3.49 -20.19 29.09
CA GLN A 250 3.46 -20.43 30.52
C GLN A 250 4.42 -21.59 30.84
N PRO A 251 5.66 -21.34 31.30
CA PRO A 251 6.49 -22.40 31.85
C PRO A 251 5.81 -22.88 33.13
N ASP A 252 5.61 -24.18 33.17
CA ASP A 252 5.09 -24.93 34.32
C ASP A 252 5.87 -24.52 35.59
N ARG A 253 5.28 -23.70 36.42
CA ARG A 253 5.76 -23.42 37.77
C ARG A 253 5.19 -24.50 38.68
N ARG A 254 5.91 -25.61 38.74
CA ARG A 254 5.87 -26.54 39.88
C ARG A 254 7.22 -26.59 40.54
#